data_6f32e08aeace0d1d81910203e39a6343
#
_entry.id   6f32e08aeace0d1d81910203e39a6343
#
_cell.length_a   1.000
_cell.length_b   1.000
_cell.length_c   1.000
_cell.angle_alpha   90.00
_cell.angle_beta   90.00
_cell.angle_gamma   90.00
#
_symmetry.space_group_name_H-M   'P 1'
#
loop_
_entity.id
_entity.type
_entity.pdbx_description
1 polymer ?
#
loop_
_entity_poly.entity_id
_entity_poly.type
_entity_poly.pdbx_seq_one_letter_code
_entity_poly.pdbx_strand_id
1 'polypeptide(L)'
;MDALRVFHNLYAIYEASPKTAFILGFDIGTQQIASNKNAIWYTPVLIGKINLNSKSKIAARLEYYSDKNQIIIQTATSNGYRTFGASVNYDRQITSNILWRAELKRYQSKYPIYRYDQLMPSQTSATMALIVKL
;
A
#
# COMPACT_ATOMS: atom_id res chain seq x y z
N MET A 1 -2.34 -13.92 -29.31
CA MET A 1 -2.94 -14.74 -28.23
C MET A 1 -3.07 -13.84 -27.01
N ASP A 2 -4.28 -13.68 -26.51
CA ASP A 2 -4.50 -12.91 -25.30
C ASP A 2 -3.94 -13.70 -24.12
N ALA A 3 -3.03 -13.07 -23.38
CA ALA A 3 -2.40 -13.70 -22.22
C ALA A 3 -3.43 -13.82 -21.08
N LEU A 4 -3.71 -15.04 -20.62
CA LEU A 4 -4.60 -15.25 -19.47
C LEU A 4 -4.03 -14.58 -18.24
N ARG A 5 -4.84 -13.71 -17.60
CA ARG A 5 -4.56 -13.06 -16.33
C ARG A 5 -5.64 -13.41 -15.33
N VAL A 6 -5.23 -13.82 -14.14
CA VAL A 6 -6.13 -14.12 -13.01
C VAL A 6 -5.69 -13.30 -11.81
N PHE A 7 -6.65 -12.78 -11.05
CA PHE A 7 -6.40 -11.95 -9.87
C PHE A 7 -7.37 -12.34 -8.75
N HIS A 8 -6.85 -12.44 -7.52
CA HIS A 8 -7.63 -12.65 -6.32
C HIS A 8 -7.30 -11.56 -5.28
N ASN A 9 -8.33 -11.05 -4.65
CA ASN A 9 -8.25 -10.16 -3.50
C ASN A 9 -8.94 -10.83 -2.31
N LEU A 10 -8.22 -10.97 -1.21
CA LEU A 10 -8.71 -11.53 0.04
C LEU A 10 -8.45 -10.53 1.16
N TYR A 11 -9.42 -10.32 2.02
CA TYR A 11 -9.22 -9.51 3.22
C TYR A 11 -10.08 -10.00 4.38
N ALA A 12 -9.59 -9.75 5.59
CA ALA A 12 -10.29 -9.97 6.84
C ALA A 12 -10.25 -8.70 7.69
N ILE A 13 -11.35 -8.37 8.32
CA ILE A 13 -11.46 -7.26 9.27
C ILE A 13 -11.67 -7.86 10.66
N TYR A 14 -10.86 -7.43 11.62
CA TYR A 14 -10.94 -7.84 13.00
C TYR A 14 -11.12 -6.61 13.90
N GLU A 15 -12.26 -6.48 14.53
CA GLU A 15 -12.57 -5.44 15.51
C GLU A 15 -12.19 -5.93 16.92
N ALA A 16 -10.98 -5.58 17.35
CA ALA A 16 -10.44 -5.99 18.64
C ALA A 16 -11.14 -5.28 19.82
N SER A 17 -11.67 -4.08 19.58
CA SER A 17 -12.45 -3.29 20.55
C SER A 17 -13.26 -2.20 19.81
N PRO A 18 -14.17 -1.48 20.48
CA PRO A 18 -14.85 -0.31 19.88
C PRO A 18 -13.90 0.79 19.40
N LYS A 19 -12.66 0.78 19.87
CA LYS A 19 -11.65 1.78 19.50
C LYS A 19 -10.59 1.25 18.54
N THR A 20 -10.41 -0.08 18.42
CA THR A 20 -9.27 -0.69 17.73
C THR A 20 -9.74 -1.72 16.72
N ALA A 21 -9.31 -1.58 15.48
CA ALA A 21 -9.57 -2.54 14.41
C ALA A 21 -8.32 -2.82 13.60
N PHE A 22 -8.25 -4.02 13.03
CA PHE A 22 -7.20 -4.47 12.14
C PHE A 22 -7.80 -4.96 10.83
N ILE A 23 -7.07 -4.74 9.74
CA ILE A 23 -7.37 -5.31 8.42
C ILE A 23 -6.15 -6.07 7.97
N LEU A 24 -6.35 -7.34 7.65
CA LEU A 24 -5.36 -8.17 6.97
C LEU A 24 -5.82 -8.38 5.53
N GLY A 25 -5.00 -7.97 4.58
CA GLY A 25 -5.29 -8.10 3.14
C GLY A 25 -4.21 -8.93 2.44
N PHE A 26 -4.61 -9.63 1.39
CA PHE A 26 -3.70 -10.36 0.53
C PHE A 26 -4.20 -10.32 -0.91
N ASP A 27 -3.45 -9.66 -1.77
CA ASP A 27 -3.67 -9.64 -3.20
C ASP A 27 -2.68 -10.56 -3.89
N ILE A 28 -3.14 -11.36 -4.84
CA ILE A 28 -2.30 -12.20 -5.67
C ILE A 28 -2.85 -12.24 -7.09
N GLY A 29 -1.96 -12.10 -8.06
CA GLY A 29 -2.31 -12.26 -9.46
C GLY A 29 -1.26 -13.05 -10.22
N THR A 30 -1.70 -13.66 -11.29
CA THR A 30 -0.85 -14.40 -12.23
C THR A 30 -1.19 -14.03 -13.66
N GLN A 31 -0.19 -13.99 -14.52
CA GLN A 31 -0.34 -13.78 -15.95
C GLN A 31 0.57 -14.72 -16.72
N GLN A 32 0.04 -15.35 -17.74
CA GLN A 32 0.83 -16.13 -18.67
C GLN A 32 1.73 -15.19 -19.51
N ILE A 33 3.04 -15.44 -19.51
CA ILE A 33 4.03 -14.65 -20.25
C ILE A 33 4.71 -15.43 -21.38
N ALA A 34 4.58 -16.75 -21.37
CA ALA A 34 5.00 -17.67 -22.45
C ALA A 34 4.18 -18.95 -22.35
N SER A 35 4.28 -19.85 -23.35
CA SER A 35 3.47 -21.08 -23.46
C SER A 35 3.43 -21.90 -22.16
N ASN A 36 4.52 -21.96 -21.39
CA ASN A 36 4.61 -22.72 -20.14
C ASN A 36 5.18 -21.88 -18.97
N LYS A 37 5.03 -20.55 -19.01
CA LYS A 37 5.59 -19.67 -18.00
C LYS A 37 4.58 -18.63 -17.55
N ASN A 38 4.35 -18.59 -16.24
CA ASN A 38 3.51 -17.59 -15.59
C ASN A 38 4.36 -16.61 -14.75
N ALA A 39 4.02 -15.35 -14.82
CA ALA A 39 4.47 -14.34 -13.88
C ALA A 39 3.47 -14.23 -12.74
N ILE A 40 3.97 -14.01 -11.52
CA ILE A 40 3.16 -13.88 -10.31
C ILE A 40 3.54 -12.56 -9.62
N TRP A 41 2.54 -11.82 -9.19
CA TRP A 41 2.69 -10.67 -8.28
C TRP A 41 1.78 -10.85 -7.07
N TYR A 42 2.17 -10.29 -5.93
CA TYR A 42 1.38 -10.38 -4.70
C TYR A 42 1.69 -9.26 -3.73
N THR A 43 0.70 -8.96 -2.86
CA THR A 43 0.78 -7.90 -1.86
C THR A 43 0.07 -8.30 -0.57
N PRO A 44 0.76 -8.79 0.46
CA PRO A 44 0.24 -8.81 1.82
C PRO A 44 0.17 -7.39 2.39
N VAL A 45 -0.91 -7.09 3.10
CA VAL A 45 -1.16 -5.78 3.74
C VAL A 45 -1.69 -6.00 5.14
N LEU A 46 -1.17 -5.25 6.11
CA LEU A 46 -1.71 -5.13 7.46
C LEU A 46 -2.00 -3.67 7.76
N ILE A 47 -3.22 -3.37 8.19
CA ILE A 47 -3.62 -2.04 8.64
C ILE A 47 -4.14 -2.15 10.06
N GLY A 48 -3.64 -1.31 10.97
CA GLY A 48 -4.18 -1.10 12.30
C GLY A 48 -4.77 0.29 12.44
N LYS A 49 -5.95 0.40 13.06
CA LYS A 49 -6.62 1.66 13.33
C LYS A 49 -6.96 1.77 14.81
N ILE A 50 -6.69 2.94 15.41
CA ILE A 50 -7.03 3.27 16.80
C ILE A 50 -7.78 4.61 16.82
N ASN A 51 -8.98 4.63 17.38
CA ASN A 51 -9.71 5.84 17.69
C ASN A 51 -9.21 6.38 19.04
N LEU A 52 -8.48 7.50 19.02
CA LEU A 52 -7.95 8.15 20.23
C LEU A 52 -9.06 8.79 21.05
N ASN A 53 -10.01 9.42 20.37
CA ASN A 53 -11.22 10.02 20.90
C ASN A 53 -12.27 10.17 19.79
N SER A 54 -13.40 10.84 20.09
CA SER A 54 -14.50 11.04 19.12
C SER A 54 -14.11 11.83 17.85
N LYS A 55 -13.00 12.57 17.89
CA LYS A 55 -12.55 13.44 16.79
C LYS A 55 -11.21 13.06 16.18
N SER A 56 -10.45 12.16 16.81
CA SER A 56 -9.09 11.85 16.38
C SER A 56 -8.85 10.36 16.27
N LYS A 57 -8.18 9.94 15.20
CA LYS A 57 -7.77 8.56 14.99
C LYS A 57 -6.37 8.49 14.36
N ILE A 58 -5.70 7.40 14.64
CA ILE A 58 -4.43 7.01 14.01
C ILE A 58 -4.66 5.72 13.25
N ALA A 59 -4.10 5.61 12.06
CA ALA A 59 -3.97 4.34 11.36
C ALA A 59 -2.52 4.15 10.91
N ALA A 60 -2.05 2.90 11.02
CA ALA A 60 -0.76 2.48 10.50
C ALA A 60 -0.98 1.38 9.47
N ARG A 61 -0.18 1.37 8.40
CA ARG A 61 -0.21 0.38 7.34
C ARG A 61 1.18 -0.16 7.11
N LEU A 62 1.28 -1.48 6.98
CA LEU A 62 2.44 -2.20 6.52
C LEU A 62 2.05 -2.98 5.28
N GLU A 63 2.88 -2.97 4.26
CA GLU A 63 2.65 -3.70 3.04
C GLU A 63 3.96 -4.19 2.43
N TYR A 64 3.89 -5.30 1.74
CA TYR A 64 4.97 -5.77 0.90
C TYR A 64 4.44 -6.04 -0.50
N TYR A 65 5.06 -5.47 -1.51
CA TYR A 65 4.69 -5.70 -2.90
C TYR A 65 5.80 -6.44 -3.63
N SER A 66 5.45 -7.52 -4.32
CA SER A 66 6.36 -8.29 -5.15
C SER A 66 5.81 -8.46 -6.56
N ASP A 67 6.46 -7.83 -7.52
CA ASP A 67 6.24 -7.99 -8.97
C ASP A 67 7.60 -8.12 -9.66
N LYS A 68 8.16 -9.32 -9.59
CA LYS A 68 9.50 -9.60 -10.12
C LYS A 68 9.58 -9.46 -11.65
N ASN A 69 8.47 -9.66 -12.33
CA ASN A 69 8.37 -9.66 -13.78
C ASN A 69 7.87 -8.34 -14.35
N GLN A 70 7.62 -7.34 -13.49
CA GLN A 70 7.13 -6.01 -13.89
C GLN A 70 5.85 -6.07 -14.73
N ILE A 71 4.93 -6.93 -14.33
CA ILE A 71 3.64 -7.12 -15.02
C ILE A 71 2.70 -5.95 -14.75
N ILE A 72 2.70 -5.45 -13.51
CA ILE A 72 1.85 -4.35 -13.05
C ILE A 72 2.66 -3.07 -12.91
N ILE A 73 3.83 -3.15 -12.26
CA ILE A 73 4.67 -1.98 -11.98
C ILE A 73 6.00 -2.11 -12.72
N GLN A 74 6.18 -1.26 -13.71
CA GLN A 74 7.43 -1.13 -14.45
C GLN A 74 8.38 -0.16 -13.72
N THR A 75 9.60 -0.60 -13.45
CA THR A 75 10.59 0.18 -12.71
C THR A 75 11.57 0.93 -13.60
N ALA A 76 11.49 0.77 -14.92
CA ALA A 76 12.48 1.25 -15.89
C ALA A 76 13.92 0.73 -15.62
N THR A 77 14.04 -0.35 -14.85
CA THR A 77 15.30 -1.09 -14.58
C THR A 77 15.08 -2.57 -14.90
N SER A 78 16.16 -3.35 -15.01
CA SER A 78 16.07 -4.82 -15.15
C SER A 78 15.67 -5.54 -13.87
N ASN A 79 15.61 -4.82 -12.76
CA ASN A 79 15.29 -5.35 -11.44
C ASN A 79 13.78 -5.27 -11.18
N GLY A 80 13.07 -6.34 -10.98
CA GLY A 80 11.64 -6.31 -10.69
C GLY A 80 11.28 -5.43 -9.47
N TYR A 81 10.01 -5.12 -9.32
CA TYR A 81 9.49 -4.35 -8.18
C TYR A 81 9.31 -5.25 -6.96
N ARG A 82 10.10 -5.02 -5.92
CA ARG A 82 10.03 -5.70 -4.61
C ARG A 82 10.26 -4.70 -3.51
N THR A 83 9.17 -4.26 -2.88
CA THR A 83 9.18 -3.10 -2.00
C THR A 83 8.37 -3.37 -0.74
N PHE A 84 8.96 -3.02 0.40
CA PHE A 84 8.26 -2.90 1.67
C PHE A 84 7.79 -1.45 1.83
N GLY A 85 6.53 -1.27 2.21
CA GLY A 85 5.92 0.02 2.51
C GLY A 85 5.44 0.09 3.94
N ALA A 86 5.67 1.22 4.58
CA ALA A 86 5.10 1.55 5.88
C ALA A 86 4.53 2.96 5.83
N SER A 87 3.34 3.16 6.38
CA SER A 87 2.78 4.50 6.57
C SER A 87 2.05 4.62 7.91
N VAL A 88 2.00 5.84 8.39
CA VAL A 88 1.17 6.23 9.53
C VAL A 88 0.41 7.50 9.14
N ASN A 89 -0.88 7.53 9.44
CA ASN A 89 -1.68 8.73 9.27
C ASN A 89 -2.44 9.08 10.55
N TYR A 90 -2.56 10.38 10.76
CA TYR A 90 -3.37 10.97 11.81
C TYR A 90 -4.51 11.75 11.17
N ASP A 91 -5.73 11.44 11.61
CA ASP A 91 -6.96 12.14 11.19
C ASP A 91 -7.52 12.94 12.35
N ARG A 92 -7.91 14.18 12.09
CA ARG A 92 -8.57 15.07 13.02
C ARG A 92 -9.84 15.64 12.41
N GLN A 93 -10.99 15.33 13.00
CA GLN A 93 -12.26 15.97 12.68
C GLN A 93 -12.26 17.40 13.26
N ILE A 94 -12.26 18.39 12.38
CA ILE A 94 -12.28 19.81 12.77
C ILE A 94 -13.71 20.25 13.05
N THR A 95 -14.62 19.99 12.08
CA THR A 95 -16.07 20.20 12.21
C THR A 95 -16.80 18.93 11.76
N SER A 96 -18.13 18.89 11.80
CA SER A 96 -18.93 17.74 11.33
C SER A 96 -18.64 17.33 9.89
N ASN A 97 -18.20 18.28 9.06
CA ASN A 97 -17.98 18.10 7.62
C ASN A 97 -16.55 18.45 7.16
N ILE A 98 -15.63 18.75 8.08
CA ILE A 98 -14.21 19.02 7.74
C ILE A 98 -13.31 18.08 8.52
N LEU A 99 -12.47 17.33 7.81
CA LEU A 99 -11.45 16.44 8.37
C LEU A 99 -10.07 16.86 7.84
N TRP A 100 -9.13 17.02 8.76
CA TRP A 100 -7.72 17.19 8.44
C TRP A 100 -6.98 15.86 8.60
N ARG A 101 -6.09 15.57 7.66
CA ARG A 101 -5.24 14.37 7.64
C ARG A 101 -3.78 14.76 7.44
N ALA A 102 -2.90 14.13 8.20
CA ALA A 102 -1.47 14.10 7.94
C ALA A 102 -1.02 12.64 7.75
N GLU A 103 -0.18 12.38 6.77
CA GLU A 103 0.38 11.06 6.50
C GLU A 103 1.90 11.17 6.33
N LEU A 104 2.62 10.24 6.95
CA LEU A 104 4.03 9.96 6.67
C LEU A 104 4.12 8.56 6.10
N LYS A 105 4.79 8.42 4.96
CA LYS A 105 4.95 7.15 4.24
C LYS A 105 6.40 6.94 3.83
N ARG A 106 6.87 5.70 3.98
CA ARG A 106 8.19 5.27 3.52
C ARG A 106 8.07 3.97 2.74
N TYR A 107 8.75 3.94 1.60
CA TYR A 107 9.01 2.74 0.82
C TYR A 107 10.48 2.37 0.88
N GLN A 108 10.76 1.08 1.00
CA GLN A 108 12.09 0.50 0.93
C GLN A 108 12.07 -0.65 -0.08
N SER A 109 12.74 -0.47 -1.20
CA SER A 109 12.87 -1.50 -2.23
C SER A 109 14.14 -2.31 -2.04
N LYS A 110 14.10 -3.56 -2.51
CA LYS A 110 15.28 -4.43 -2.57
C LYS A 110 16.36 -3.87 -3.51
N TYR A 111 15.96 -3.14 -4.55
CA TYR A 111 16.83 -2.55 -5.54
C TYR A 111 16.59 -1.06 -5.67
N PRO A 112 17.59 -0.26 -6.12
CA PRO A 112 17.38 1.15 -6.43
C PRO A 112 16.40 1.32 -7.59
N ILE A 113 15.19 1.81 -7.32
CA ILE A 113 14.13 2.00 -8.31
C ILE A 113 13.46 3.37 -8.23
N TYR A 114 13.65 4.08 -7.12
CA TYR A 114 13.11 5.44 -6.96
C TYR A 114 14.10 6.44 -7.55
N ARG A 115 13.61 7.31 -8.39
CA ARG A 115 14.45 8.33 -9.05
C ARG A 115 14.24 9.69 -8.39
N TYR A 116 15.34 10.25 -7.94
CA TYR A 116 15.46 11.66 -7.60
C TYR A 116 16.55 12.26 -8.50
N ASP A 117 17.76 12.55 -8.03
CA ASP A 117 18.91 12.86 -8.90
C ASP A 117 19.61 11.59 -9.38
N GLN A 118 19.56 10.55 -8.56
CA GLN A 118 20.07 9.21 -8.84
C GLN A 118 19.05 8.15 -8.41
N LEU A 119 19.27 6.92 -8.83
CA LEU A 119 18.43 5.80 -8.40
C LEU A 119 18.69 5.47 -6.93
N MET A 120 17.63 5.43 -6.13
CA MET A 120 17.68 5.16 -4.69
C MET A 120 16.80 3.95 -4.33
N PRO A 121 17.17 3.18 -3.29
CA PRO A 121 16.37 2.03 -2.84
C PRO A 121 15.19 2.45 -1.95
N SER A 122 15.09 3.70 -1.52
CA SER A 122 14.03 4.16 -0.63
C SER A 122 13.45 5.50 -1.04
N GLN A 123 12.20 5.70 -0.66
CA GLN A 123 11.49 6.97 -0.81
C GLN A 123 10.68 7.24 0.46
N THR A 124 10.71 8.48 0.93
CA THR A 124 9.89 8.96 2.04
C THR A 124 9.06 10.14 1.56
N SER A 125 7.79 10.18 1.93
CA SER A 125 6.88 11.28 1.61
C SER A 125 6.05 11.67 2.83
N ALA A 126 5.76 12.96 2.97
CA ALA A 126 4.81 13.51 3.91
C ALA A 126 3.70 14.21 3.13
N THR A 127 2.46 13.96 3.52
CA THR A 127 1.28 14.52 2.86
C THR A 127 0.34 15.09 3.89
N MET A 128 -0.25 16.24 3.59
CA MET A 128 -1.36 16.81 4.35
C MET A 128 -2.57 16.99 3.43
N ALA A 129 -3.76 16.72 3.95
CA ALA A 129 -5.00 16.87 3.22
C ALA A 129 -6.09 17.50 4.10
N LEU A 130 -6.91 18.32 3.49
CA LEU A 130 -8.17 18.80 4.05
C LEU A 130 -9.31 18.19 3.25
N ILE A 131 -10.18 17.45 3.91
CA ILE A 131 -11.31 16.76 3.28
C ILE A 131 -12.59 17.46 3.72
N VAL A 132 -13.35 17.97 2.76
CA VAL A 132 -14.61 18.66 2.98
C VAL A 132 -15.75 17.80 2.43
N LYS A 133 -16.74 17.52 3.27
CA LYS A 133 -17.97 16.85 2.86
C LYS A 133 -19.03 17.93 2.63
N LEU A 134 -19.58 18.00 1.42
CA LEU A 134 -20.65 18.89 1.00
C LEU A 134 -22.03 18.29 1.31
#